data_71c0ce948e3c74e24d3bc05aa8b32ce9
#
_entry.id   71c0ce948e3c74e24d3bc05aa8b32ce9
#
_cell.length_a   1.000
_cell.length_b   1.000
_cell.length_c   1.000
_cell.angle_alpha   90.00
_cell.angle_beta   90.00
_cell.angle_gamma   90.00
#
_symmetry.space_group_name_H-M   'P 1'
#
loop_
_entity.id
_entity.type
_entity.pdbx_description
1 polymer ?
#
loop_
_entity_poly.entity_id
_entity_poly.type
_entity_poly.pdbx_seq_one_letter_code
_entity_poly.pdbx_strand_id
1 'polypeptide(L)'
;MQQNKVIKNISEVGEYSSDSNILLKTFENIIGQFRLTQVNKWLNKAKTKGVEGENIFKILFVLVFVDLKNISQLMHSGYGTKLNYGKDVLYDFLKNEWVDWGKILTYFSRQFLKITKSKGDSTDISSPKCLIIDDTLLSKTGKTIEHIGKVFDHCSRTYQLGMKALVCGLWDGKSFIPTAFSLHNEPGKKRNRGMKNKELANQFYKERDADSPGFQRVKQLSTDKISMAIQMVKDAIKTGFEPAYVLADSWFMCDTFVSEIQKIKIRYAKKLHVIGLMKTNRSIMINGIKKAASLVPVYKQKDIRFCKKHKCNYLAIRIEYKGNKLKAFWVKTKGSETWKMLVSTDTDITFTNAMKYYQIRWSIEVFFKECKQNLNINKCQSTDFDAHIAWITLSFISYMMLSLRKRFDDYETMGEVFRDFKNELLEITLVEKLWQIIEILFQEILAELGVDWEIFLDKLAENEISIEKLVQTQFEFLKCPNKNAA
;
A
#
# COMPACT_ATOMS: atom_id res chain seq x y z
N MET A 1 7.48 -11.97 -42.73
CA MET A 1 7.16 -12.05 -41.30
C MET A 1 7.50 -10.78 -40.49
N GLN A 2 8.58 -10.06 -40.82
CA GLN A 2 8.90 -8.77 -40.16
C GLN A 2 8.00 -7.62 -40.63
N GLN A 3 7.58 -7.57 -41.87
CA GLN A 3 6.70 -6.55 -42.44
C GLN A 3 5.34 -6.45 -41.71
N ASN A 4 4.69 -7.58 -41.45
CA ASN A 4 3.43 -7.59 -40.71
C ASN A 4 3.55 -7.08 -39.23
N LYS A 5 4.76 -7.02 -38.69
CA LYS A 5 4.99 -6.57 -37.31
C LYS A 5 5.12 -5.04 -37.23
N VAL A 6 5.60 -4.39 -38.28
CA VAL A 6 5.75 -2.91 -38.32
C VAL A 6 4.43 -2.24 -38.72
N ILE A 7 3.66 -2.82 -39.66
CA ILE A 7 2.30 -2.36 -39.97
C ILE A 7 1.40 -2.54 -38.72
N LYS A 8 1.52 -3.66 -38.05
CA LYS A 8 0.85 -3.86 -36.79
C LYS A 8 1.22 -2.78 -35.75
N ASN A 9 2.48 -2.37 -35.74
CA ASN A 9 2.93 -1.29 -34.83
C ASN A 9 2.47 0.10 -35.29
N ILE A 10 2.37 0.38 -36.60
CA ILE A 10 1.86 1.67 -37.11
C ILE A 10 0.31 1.73 -37.01
N SER A 11 -0.40 0.65 -37.30
CA SER A 11 -1.83 0.56 -37.05
C SER A 11 -2.15 0.56 -35.54
N GLU A 12 -1.32 -0.06 -34.72
CA GLU A 12 -1.38 0.05 -33.27
C GLU A 12 -1.11 1.49 -32.80
N VAL A 13 -0.19 2.24 -33.42
CA VAL A 13 0.05 3.66 -33.13
C VAL A 13 -1.12 4.52 -33.63
N GLY A 14 -1.70 4.21 -34.78
CA GLY A 14 -2.92 4.87 -35.29
C GLY A 14 -4.17 4.54 -34.46
N GLU A 15 -4.32 3.29 -34.01
CA GLU A 15 -5.33 2.90 -33.03
C GLU A 15 -5.06 3.53 -31.64
N TYR A 16 -3.80 3.82 -31.31
CA TYR A 16 -3.43 4.59 -30.11
C TYR A 16 -3.88 6.05 -30.18
N SER A 17 -3.92 6.68 -31.34
CA SER A 17 -4.34 8.08 -31.49
C SER A 17 -5.86 8.25 -31.48
N SER A 18 -6.61 7.27 -31.95
CA SER A 18 -8.08 7.30 -32.06
C SER A 18 -8.81 6.88 -30.78
N ASP A 19 -8.13 6.17 -29.84
CA ASP A 19 -8.77 5.65 -28.65
C ASP A 19 -8.46 6.45 -27.37
N SER A 20 -9.51 6.89 -26.71
CA SER A 20 -9.50 7.37 -25.31
C SER A 20 -8.92 6.35 -24.30
N ASN A 21 -8.27 5.31 -24.77
CA ASN A 21 -7.90 4.09 -24.05
C ASN A 21 -6.42 3.96 -23.68
N ILE A 22 -5.57 4.96 -23.91
CA ILE A 22 -4.13 4.82 -23.70
C ILE A 22 -3.79 4.67 -22.22
N LEU A 23 -4.41 5.49 -21.35
CA LEU A 23 -4.30 5.30 -19.91
C LEU A 23 -4.78 3.91 -19.50
N LEU A 24 -5.81 3.39 -20.16
CA LEU A 24 -6.36 2.07 -19.89
C LEU A 24 -5.42 0.96 -20.36
N LYS A 25 -4.82 1.06 -21.55
CA LYS A 25 -3.83 0.09 -22.06
C LYS A 25 -2.55 0.07 -21.19
N THR A 26 -2.07 1.23 -20.79
CA THR A 26 -0.94 1.34 -19.86
C THR A 26 -1.25 0.69 -18.53
N PHE A 27 -2.45 0.93 -18.00
CA PHE A 27 -2.91 0.26 -16.79
C PHE A 27 -2.95 -1.27 -16.95
N GLU A 28 -3.44 -1.77 -18.07
CA GLU A 28 -3.55 -3.21 -18.35
C GLU A 28 -2.19 -3.89 -18.44
N ASN A 29 -1.21 -3.24 -19.04
CA ASN A 29 0.17 -3.74 -19.08
C ASN A 29 0.78 -3.87 -17.68
N ILE A 30 0.47 -2.93 -16.81
CA ILE A 30 1.03 -2.81 -15.47
C ILE A 30 0.35 -3.76 -14.49
N ILE A 31 -0.99 -3.76 -14.51
CA ILE A 31 -1.80 -4.45 -13.50
C ILE A 31 -2.33 -5.82 -13.99
N GLY A 32 -2.16 -6.11 -15.29
CA GLY A 32 -2.68 -7.34 -15.92
C GLY A 32 -2.23 -8.63 -15.24
N GLN A 33 -1.05 -8.63 -14.61
CA GLN A 33 -0.57 -9.77 -13.83
C GLN A 33 -1.51 -10.13 -12.66
N PHE A 34 -2.27 -9.17 -12.13
CA PHE A 34 -3.17 -9.37 -10.99
C PHE A 34 -4.54 -9.96 -11.33
N ARG A 35 -4.82 -10.24 -12.63
CA ARG A 35 -6.06 -10.87 -13.09
C ARG A 35 -7.33 -10.18 -12.58
N LEU A 36 -7.64 -9.00 -13.11
CA LEU A 36 -8.70 -8.11 -12.59
C LEU A 36 -10.14 -8.60 -12.78
N THR A 37 -10.39 -9.65 -13.54
CA THR A 37 -11.75 -10.12 -13.88
C THR A 37 -12.70 -10.16 -12.67
N GLN A 38 -12.22 -10.61 -11.53
CA GLN A 38 -13.04 -10.70 -10.32
C GLN A 38 -13.25 -9.33 -9.66
N VAL A 39 -12.24 -8.47 -9.68
CA VAL A 39 -12.33 -7.10 -9.16
C VAL A 39 -13.32 -6.30 -10.00
N ASN A 40 -13.21 -6.38 -11.32
CA ASN A 40 -14.10 -5.72 -12.26
C ASN A 40 -15.57 -6.09 -12.01
N LYS A 41 -15.87 -7.39 -11.80
CA LYS A 41 -17.22 -7.83 -11.43
C LYS A 41 -17.72 -7.17 -10.13
N TRP A 42 -16.88 -7.00 -9.12
CA TRP A 42 -17.28 -6.34 -7.88
C TRP A 42 -17.51 -4.85 -8.06
N LEU A 43 -16.64 -4.17 -8.81
CA LEU A 43 -16.75 -2.74 -9.09
C LEU A 43 -17.99 -2.42 -9.91
N ASN A 44 -18.25 -3.20 -10.96
CA ASN A 44 -19.44 -3.01 -11.83
C ASN A 44 -20.73 -3.36 -11.08
N LYS A 45 -20.71 -4.34 -10.16
CA LYS A 45 -21.85 -4.60 -9.28
C LYS A 45 -22.16 -3.44 -8.33
N ALA A 46 -21.12 -2.77 -7.80
CA ALA A 46 -21.28 -1.64 -6.89
C ALA A 46 -21.75 -0.36 -7.64
N LYS A 47 -21.51 -0.26 -8.95
CA LYS A 47 -21.91 0.88 -9.79
C LYS A 47 -22.73 0.39 -10.99
N THR A 48 -24.04 0.54 -10.87
CA THR A 48 -25.01 -0.03 -11.83
C THR A 48 -25.43 0.89 -12.97
N LYS A 49 -25.08 2.20 -12.94
CA LYS A 49 -25.49 3.18 -13.95
C LYS A 49 -24.33 4.01 -14.45
N GLY A 50 -24.34 4.37 -15.72
CA GLY A 50 -23.34 5.21 -16.39
C GLY A 50 -22.02 4.47 -16.64
N VAL A 51 -20.90 5.15 -16.50
CA VAL A 51 -19.57 4.58 -16.77
C VAL A 51 -19.29 3.39 -15.84
N GLU A 52 -18.77 2.32 -16.40
CA GLU A 52 -18.45 1.10 -15.66
C GLU A 52 -17.41 1.36 -14.57
N GLY A 53 -17.63 0.71 -13.40
CA GLY A 53 -16.76 0.88 -12.23
C GLY A 53 -15.32 0.48 -12.49
N GLU A 54 -15.08 -0.51 -13.36
CA GLU A 54 -13.73 -0.94 -13.73
C GLU A 54 -12.95 0.13 -14.48
N ASN A 55 -13.59 0.87 -15.38
CA ASN A 55 -12.95 1.94 -16.16
C ASN A 55 -12.60 3.12 -15.24
N ILE A 56 -13.49 3.47 -14.32
CA ILE A 56 -13.22 4.51 -13.32
C ILE A 56 -12.07 4.09 -12.41
N PHE A 57 -12.04 2.83 -11.95
CA PHE A 57 -10.96 2.30 -11.13
C PHE A 57 -9.60 2.40 -11.83
N LYS A 58 -9.52 2.03 -13.10
CA LYS A 58 -8.31 2.12 -13.91
C LYS A 58 -7.76 3.55 -13.94
N ILE A 59 -8.62 4.55 -14.18
CA ILE A 59 -8.23 5.95 -14.23
C ILE A 59 -7.76 6.47 -12.87
N LEU A 60 -8.51 6.18 -11.81
CA LEU A 60 -8.15 6.59 -10.45
C LEU A 60 -6.84 5.96 -9.99
N PHE A 61 -6.58 4.72 -10.42
CA PHE A 61 -5.34 4.03 -10.11
C PHE A 61 -4.13 4.71 -10.79
N VAL A 62 -4.25 5.07 -12.06
CA VAL A 62 -3.17 5.74 -12.80
C VAL A 62 -2.85 7.11 -12.21
N LEU A 63 -3.84 7.82 -11.63
CA LEU A 63 -3.62 9.12 -10.96
C LEU A 63 -2.52 9.10 -9.89
N VAL A 64 -2.28 7.96 -9.24
CA VAL A 64 -1.23 7.84 -8.22
C VAL A 64 0.16 7.99 -8.85
N PHE A 65 0.32 7.64 -10.14
CA PHE A 65 1.61 7.59 -10.85
C PHE A 65 1.85 8.78 -11.78
N VAL A 66 0.80 9.40 -12.30
CA VAL A 66 0.95 10.61 -13.11
C VAL A 66 1.12 11.83 -12.22
N ASP A 67 1.82 12.87 -12.70
CA ASP A 67 2.12 14.07 -11.91
C ASP A 67 0.88 14.99 -11.70
N LEU A 68 -0.27 14.36 -11.59
CA LEU A 68 -1.56 15.00 -11.36
C LEU A 68 -1.95 14.83 -9.89
N LYS A 69 -1.98 15.95 -9.18
CA LYS A 69 -2.19 15.95 -7.72
C LYS A 69 -3.61 15.58 -7.30
N ASN A 70 -4.58 15.71 -8.21
CA ASN A 70 -5.99 15.47 -7.91
C ASN A 70 -6.83 15.28 -9.20
N ILE A 71 -8.08 14.84 -9.02
CA ILE A 71 -9.03 14.64 -10.12
C ILE A 71 -9.29 15.92 -10.92
N SER A 72 -9.30 17.09 -10.28
CA SER A 72 -9.51 18.35 -11.00
C SER A 72 -8.38 18.61 -12.00
N GLN A 73 -7.14 18.37 -11.63
CA GLN A 73 -6.00 18.47 -12.55
C GLN A 73 -6.07 17.45 -13.68
N LEU A 74 -6.54 16.22 -13.40
CA LEU A 74 -6.80 15.24 -14.44
C LEU A 74 -7.76 15.78 -15.48
N MET A 75 -8.90 16.33 -15.06
CA MET A 75 -9.94 16.83 -15.98
C MET A 75 -9.48 18.02 -16.83
N HIS A 76 -8.51 18.80 -16.36
CA HIS A 76 -7.88 19.89 -17.12
C HIS A 76 -6.64 19.46 -17.92
N SER A 77 -6.23 18.19 -17.83
CA SER A 77 -5.16 17.64 -18.64
C SER A 77 -5.65 17.14 -20.00
N GLY A 78 -4.75 16.90 -20.93
CA GLY A 78 -5.09 16.27 -22.21
C GLY A 78 -5.75 14.89 -22.08
N TYR A 79 -5.58 14.23 -20.93
CA TYR A 79 -6.31 12.98 -20.63
C TYR A 79 -7.76 13.22 -20.26
N GLY A 80 -8.03 14.25 -19.45
CA GLY A 80 -9.38 14.56 -19.00
C GLY A 80 -10.29 15.03 -20.13
N THR A 81 -9.75 15.72 -21.11
CA THR A 81 -10.51 16.20 -22.29
C THR A 81 -11.02 15.06 -23.17
N LYS A 82 -10.37 13.88 -23.12
CA LYS A 82 -10.79 12.67 -23.85
C LYS A 82 -11.81 11.81 -23.10
N LEU A 83 -12.10 12.13 -21.84
CA LEU A 83 -13.11 11.41 -21.06
C LEU A 83 -14.50 11.92 -21.44
N ASN A 84 -15.41 11.02 -21.81
CA ASN A 84 -16.80 11.33 -22.16
C ASN A 84 -17.67 11.59 -20.92
N TYR A 85 -17.07 11.97 -19.77
CA TYR A 85 -17.77 12.23 -18.51
C TYR A 85 -17.00 13.21 -17.62
N GLY A 86 -17.71 13.88 -16.73
CA GLY A 86 -17.13 14.90 -15.85
C GLY A 86 -16.48 14.35 -14.58
N LYS A 87 -15.81 15.23 -13.85
CA LYS A 87 -15.13 14.93 -12.57
C LYS A 87 -16.03 14.28 -11.51
N ASP A 88 -17.33 14.58 -11.57
CA ASP A 88 -18.29 14.10 -10.56
C ASP A 88 -18.42 12.58 -10.59
N VAL A 89 -18.32 11.96 -11.80
CA VAL A 89 -18.33 10.50 -11.94
C VAL A 89 -17.19 9.85 -11.15
N LEU A 90 -16.00 10.45 -11.16
CA LEU A 90 -14.82 9.96 -10.43
C LEU A 90 -14.96 10.18 -8.91
N TYR A 91 -15.45 11.36 -8.51
CA TYR A 91 -15.70 11.66 -7.10
C TYR A 91 -16.81 10.79 -6.51
N ASP A 92 -17.92 10.61 -7.23
CA ASP A 92 -19.03 9.77 -6.76
C ASP A 92 -18.62 8.31 -6.64
N PHE A 93 -17.77 7.83 -7.54
CA PHE A 93 -17.24 6.48 -7.41
C PHE A 93 -16.34 6.31 -6.18
N LEU A 94 -15.48 7.28 -5.87
CA LEU A 94 -14.66 7.26 -4.64
C LEU A 94 -15.53 7.26 -3.38
N LYS A 95 -16.66 7.96 -3.40
CA LYS A 95 -17.61 8.05 -2.29
C LYS A 95 -18.60 6.89 -2.24
N ASN A 96 -18.55 5.95 -3.18
CA ASN A 96 -19.52 4.87 -3.26
C ASN A 96 -19.35 3.88 -2.10
N GLU A 97 -20.32 3.87 -1.20
CA GLU A 97 -20.34 3.01 0.00
C GLU A 97 -20.47 1.51 -0.32
N TRP A 98 -20.95 1.16 -1.52
CA TRP A 98 -21.12 -0.24 -1.95
C TRP A 98 -19.83 -0.88 -2.49
N VAL A 99 -18.76 -0.11 -2.71
CA VAL A 99 -17.46 -0.66 -3.10
C VAL A 99 -16.75 -1.25 -1.89
N ASP A 100 -16.61 -2.56 -1.85
CA ASP A 100 -15.86 -3.25 -0.79
C ASP A 100 -14.35 -3.16 -1.02
N TRP A 101 -13.77 -2.02 -0.66
CA TRP A 101 -12.34 -1.77 -0.76
C TRP A 101 -11.49 -2.73 0.07
N GLY A 102 -12.02 -3.27 1.18
CA GLY A 102 -11.32 -4.28 1.98
C GLY A 102 -11.18 -5.60 1.27
N LYS A 103 -12.23 -6.04 0.60
CA LYS A 103 -12.24 -7.25 -0.21
C LYS A 103 -11.30 -7.10 -1.41
N ILE A 104 -11.29 -5.93 -2.05
CA ILE A 104 -10.38 -5.61 -3.16
C ILE A 104 -8.92 -5.67 -2.68
N LEU A 105 -8.56 -5.01 -1.58
CA LEU A 105 -7.21 -5.05 -1.03
C LEU A 105 -6.76 -6.49 -0.72
N THR A 106 -7.60 -7.25 -0.06
CA THR A 106 -7.34 -8.66 0.26
C THR A 106 -7.13 -9.51 -0.99
N TYR A 107 -7.89 -9.25 -2.06
CA TYR A 107 -7.71 -9.91 -3.35
C TYR A 107 -6.32 -9.65 -3.93
N PHE A 108 -5.88 -8.38 -3.99
CA PHE A 108 -4.56 -8.01 -4.49
C PHE A 108 -3.43 -8.64 -3.66
N SER A 109 -3.57 -8.66 -2.34
CA SER A 109 -2.60 -9.30 -1.44
C SER A 109 -2.46 -10.80 -1.74
N ARG A 110 -3.57 -11.49 -2.01
CA ARG A 110 -3.55 -12.91 -2.40
C ARG A 110 -2.96 -13.12 -3.80
N GLN A 111 -3.28 -12.25 -4.75
CA GLN A 111 -2.71 -12.35 -6.10
C GLN A 111 -1.19 -12.11 -6.08
N PHE A 112 -0.70 -11.16 -5.27
CA PHE A 112 0.73 -10.95 -5.08
C PHE A 112 1.44 -12.26 -4.70
N LEU A 113 0.93 -12.99 -3.70
CA LEU A 113 1.51 -14.28 -3.29
C LEU A 113 1.42 -15.36 -4.37
N LYS A 114 0.33 -15.36 -5.15
CA LYS A 114 0.20 -16.30 -6.27
C LYS A 114 1.21 -16.01 -7.38
N ILE A 115 1.41 -14.74 -7.73
CA ILE A 115 2.36 -14.31 -8.75
C ILE A 115 3.79 -14.64 -8.32
N THR A 116 4.17 -14.31 -7.10
CA THR A 116 5.51 -14.63 -6.59
C THR A 116 5.79 -16.14 -6.60
N LYS A 117 4.80 -16.94 -6.19
CA LYS A 117 4.90 -18.41 -6.24
C LYS A 117 4.99 -18.94 -7.68
N SER A 118 4.19 -18.41 -8.61
CA SER A 118 4.19 -18.87 -10.01
C SER A 118 5.47 -18.54 -10.75
N LYS A 119 6.15 -17.45 -10.38
CA LYS A 119 7.46 -17.06 -10.94
C LYS A 119 8.65 -17.82 -10.32
N GLY A 120 8.39 -18.84 -9.50
CA GLY A 120 9.43 -19.67 -8.90
C GLY A 120 10.28 -18.95 -7.85
N ASP A 121 9.82 -17.79 -7.38
CA ASP A 121 10.54 -17.06 -6.35
C ASP A 121 10.36 -17.76 -5.00
N SER A 122 11.32 -18.64 -4.68
CA SER A 122 11.37 -19.31 -3.39
C SER A 122 11.56 -18.25 -2.30
N THR A 123 10.55 -18.12 -1.44
CA THR A 123 10.72 -17.35 -0.20
C THR A 123 11.92 -17.90 0.57
N ASP A 124 12.77 -17.01 1.06
CA ASP A 124 13.89 -17.42 1.94
C ASP A 124 13.35 -18.26 3.10
N ILE A 125 13.64 -19.58 3.06
CA ILE A 125 13.21 -20.54 4.08
C ILE A 125 13.74 -20.14 5.46
N SER A 126 14.81 -19.35 5.52
CA SER A 126 15.41 -18.84 6.76
C SER A 126 14.64 -17.65 7.36
N SER A 127 13.70 -17.04 6.63
CA SER A 127 12.89 -15.92 7.09
C SER A 127 11.46 -16.37 7.33
N PRO A 128 10.91 -16.27 8.56
CA PRO A 128 9.56 -16.68 8.84
C PRO A 128 8.56 -15.73 8.17
N LYS A 129 7.40 -16.25 7.75
CA LYS A 129 6.27 -15.39 7.40
C LYS A 129 5.70 -14.78 8.67
N CYS A 130 5.52 -13.47 8.65
CA CYS A 130 5.04 -12.71 9.81
C CYS A 130 3.87 -11.81 9.42
N LEU A 131 2.84 -11.73 10.25
CA LEU A 131 1.94 -10.60 10.22
C LEU A 131 2.56 -9.46 11.05
N ILE A 132 2.47 -8.25 10.55
CA ILE A 132 3.01 -7.05 11.19
C ILE A 132 1.86 -6.08 11.38
N ILE A 133 1.75 -5.53 12.59
CA ILE A 133 0.70 -4.57 12.96
C ILE A 133 1.36 -3.31 13.48
N ASP A 134 0.96 -2.18 12.89
CA ASP A 134 1.35 -0.86 13.37
C ASP A 134 0.37 0.20 12.90
N ASP A 135 0.41 1.40 13.49
CA ASP A 135 -0.40 2.52 13.06
C ASP A 135 0.45 3.70 12.55
N THR A 136 -0.14 4.48 11.66
CA THR A 136 0.48 5.70 11.17
C THR A 136 -0.50 6.85 11.14
N LEU A 137 -0.03 8.06 11.41
CA LEU A 137 -0.83 9.27 11.30
C LEU A 137 -0.96 9.70 9.83
N LEU A 138 -2.18 9.93 9.39
CA LEU A 138 -2.55 10.60 8.15
C LEU A 138 -3.00 12.02 8.48
N SER A 139 -2.08 12.97 8.43
CA SER A 139 -2.35 14.38 8.72
C SER A 139 -3.25 15.00 7.65
N LYS A 140 -4.19 15.84 8.08
CA LYS A 140 -5.13 16.57 7.24
C LYS A 140 -5.22 18.03 7.67
N THR A 141 -5.74 18.88 6.79
CA THR A 141 -5.95 20.30 7.07
C THR A 141 -7.43 20.68 7.18
N GLY A 142 -8.33 19.91 6.52
CA GLY A 142 -9.77 20.18 6.50
C GLY A 142 -10.46 19.69 7.77
N LYS A 143 -11.13 20.59 8.47
CA LYS A 143 -11.92 20.28 9.69
C LYS A 143 -13.31 19.71 9.38
N THR A 144 -13.77 19.86 8.15
CA THR A 144 -15.08 19.40 7.66
C THR A 144 -15.07 17.95 7.18
N ILE A 145 -13.91 17.29 7.17
CA ILE A 145 -13.81 15.88 6.80
C ILE A 145 -14.59 15.04 7.82
N GLU A 146 -15.39 14.12 7.30
CA GLU A 146 -16.20 13.19 8.09
C GLU A 146 -15.34 12.36 9.03
N HIS A 147 -15.73 12.30 10.30
CA HIS A 147 -15.03 11.55 11.37
C HIS A 147 -13.57 11.96 11.62
N ILE A 148 -13.13 13.11 11.14
CA ILE A 148 -11.78 13.58 11.44
C ILE A 148 -11.65 13.98 12.90
N GLY A 149 -10.47 13.77 13.50
CA GLY A 149 -10.17 14.14 14.87
C GLY A 149 -8.81 14.80 15.03
N LYS A 150 -8.52 15.25 16.25
CA LYS A 150 -7.16 15.62 16.65
C LYS A 150 -6.51 14.43 17.33
N VAL A 151 -5.53 13.85 16.65
CA VAL A 151 -4.82 12.65 17.09
C VAL A 151 -3.41 13.00 17.55
N PHE A 152 -2.92 12.29 18.57
CA PHE A 152 -1.59 12.55 19.10
C PHE A 152 -0.52 11.97 18.18
N ASP A 153 0.40 12.84 17.73
CA ASP A 153 1.59 12.44 17.00
C ASP A 153 2.76 12.25 17.96
N HIS A 154 3.26 11.03 18.05
CA HIS A 154 4.38 10.68 18.93
C HIS A 154 5.72 11.26 18.46
N CYS A 155 5.87 11.56 17.17
CA CYS A 155 7.09 12.14 16.62
C CYS A 155 7.23 13.62 16.97
N SER A 156 6.19 14.41 16.70
CA SER A 156 6.18 15.84 17.01
C SER A 156 5.74 16.16 18.45
N ARG A 157 5.25 15.16 19.19
CA ARG A 157 4.66 15.29 20.54
C ARG A 157 3.51 16.29 20.62
N THR A 158 2.79 16.49 19.53
CA THR A 158 1.67 17.43 19.41
C THR A 158 0.40 16.72 18.95
N TYR A 159 -0.75 17.39 19.13
CA TYR A 159 -2.01 16.95 18.56
C TYR A 159 -2.17 17.52 17.15
N GLN A 160 -2.29 16.68 16.16
CA GLN A 160 -2.49 17.05 14.77
C GLN A 160 -3.89 16.66 14.29
N LEU A 161 -4.47 17.46 13.40
CA LEU A 161 -5.71 17.12 12.73
C LEU A 161 -5.45 15.98 11.76
N GLY A 162 -6.22 14.90 11.87
CA GLY A 162 -6.00 13.72 11.03
C GLY A 162 -6.73 12.48 11.54
N MET A 163 -6.35 11.34 10.97
CA MET A 163 -6.79 10.01 11.37
C MET A 163 -5.57 9.11 11.49
N LYS A 164 -5.63 8.12 12.36
CA LYS A 164 -4.64 7.05 12.40
C LYS A 164 -5.09 5.88 11.54
N ALA A 165 -4.25 5.48 10.60
CA ALA A 165 -4.44 4.25 9.85
C ALA A 165 -3.75 3.11 10.60
N LEU A 166 -4.53 2.22 11.21
CA LEU A 166 -4.07 0.95 11.72
C LEU A 166 -3.95 0.00 10.55
N VAL A 167 -2.79 -0.61 10.35
CA VAL A 167 -2.49 -1.50 9.22
C VAL A 167 -2.02 -2.85 9.71
N CYS A 168 -2.52 -3.90 9.09
CA CYS A 168 -2.01 -5.26 9.17
C CYS A 168 -1.45 -5.64 7.81
N GLY A 169 -0.22 -6.15 7.77
CA GLY A 169 0.40 -6.64 6.54
C GLY A 169 1.19 -7.91 6.76
N LEU A 170 1.37 -8.68 5.72
CA LEU A 170 2.14 -9.91 5.69
C LEU A 170 3.55 -9.64 5.19
N TRP A 171 4.54 -10.04 5.94
CA TRP A 171 5.90 -10.27 5.45
C TRP A 171 5.99 -11.70 4.92
N ASP A 172 6.28 -11.87 3.64
CA ASP A 172 6.33 -13.20 3.00
C ASP A 172 7.74 -13.82 2.97
N GLY A 173 8.72 -13.16 3.58
CA GLY A 173 10.14 -13.51 3.57
C GLY A 173 11.00 -12.49 2.82
N LYS A 174 10.43 -11.74 1.88
CA LYS A 174 11.13 -10.74 1.05
C LYS A 174 10.40 -9.40 0.96
N SER A 175 9.07 -9.40 0.91
CA SER A 175 8.26 -8.20 0.71
C SER A 175 7.22 -8.03 1.80
N PHE A 176 6.92 -6.77 2.14
CA PHE A 176 5.75 -6.43 2.95
C PHE A 176 4.53 -6.31 2.05
N ILE A 177 3.43 -6.93 2.42
CA ILE A 177 2.18 -6.99 1.64
C ILE A 177 1.05 -6.50 2.55
N PRO A 178 0.48 -5.29 2.36
CA PRO A 178 -0.64 -4.81 3.16
C PRO A 178 -1.87 -5.68 2.93
N THR A 179 -2.47 -6.22 4.00
CA THR A 179 -3.62 -7.14 3.91
C THR A 179 -4.94 -6.52 4.35
N ALA A 180 -4.87 -5.62 5.33
CA ALA A 180 -6.03 -4.92 5.88
C ALA A 180 -5.61 -3.61 6.52
N PHE A 181 -6.56 -2.66 6.62
CA PHE A 181 -6.41 -1.46 7.41
C PHE A 181 -7.75 -0.96 7.94
N SER A 182 -7.70 -0.13 8.97
CA SER A 182 -8.85 0.63 9.48
C SER A 182 -8.41 2.04 9.86
N LEU A 183 -9.33 2.99 9.77
CA LEU A 183 -9.08 4.36 10.21
C LEU A 183 -9.63 4.56 11.62
N HIS A 184 -8.89 5.29 12.43
CA HIS A 184 -9.26 5.61 13.78
C HIS A 184 -9.06 7.10 14.04
N ASN A 185 -10.01 7.70 14.74
CA ASN A 185 -9.85 9.00 15.38
C ASN A 185 -9.59 8.81 16.89
N GLU A 186 -9.11 9.83 17.54
CA GLU A 186 -8.93 9.84 19.00
C GLU A 186 -9.86 10.91 19.57
N PRO A 187 -11.04 10.52 20.15
CA PRO A 187 -11.87 11.48 20.85
C PRO A 187 -11.07 12.03 22.03
N GLY A 188 -10.81 13.33 22.03
CA GLY A 188 -10.03 13.97 23.07
C GLY A 188 -10.71 13.80 24.43
N LYS A 189 -10.11 13.03 25.32
CA LYS A 189 -10.61 12.79 26.68
C LYS A 189 -10.51 14.04 27.58
N LYS A 190 -9.72 15.05 27.19
CA LYS A 190 -9.56 16.30 27.94
C LYS A 190 -10.05 17.48 27.11
N ARG A 191 -10.79 18.38 27.72
CA ARG A 191 -11.51 19.51 27.14
C ARG A 191 -10.71 20.35 26.11
N ASN A 192 -9.36 20.37 26.17
CA ASN A 192 -8.52 21.18 25.32
C ASN A 192 -7.72 20.39 24.27
N ARG A 193 -7.90 19.06 24.17
CA ARG A 193 -7.09 18.19 23.30
C ARG A 193 -7.85 17.56 22.14
N GLY A 194 -9.16 17.75 22.08
CA GLY A 194 -10.05 17.30 21.00
C GLY A 194 -10.49 18.43 20.08
N MET A 195 -11.33 18.09 19.11
CA MET A 195 -12.07 19.09 18.34
C MET A 195 -13.18 19.70 19.21
N LYS A 196 -13.48 20.99 18.97
CA LYS A 196 -14.58 21.68 19.64
C LYS A 196 -15.93 21.14 19.13
N ASN A 197 -16.98 21.17 19.95
CA ASN A 197 -18.31 20.71 19.54
C ASN A 197 -18.82 21.41 18.26
N LYS A 198 -18.55 22.72 18.10
CA LYS A 198 -18.88 23.47 16.87
C LYS A 198 -18.12 22.94 15.65
N GLU A 199 -16.84 22.52 15.82
CA GLU A 199 -16.07 21.93 14.74
C GLU A 199 -16.57 20.53 14.36
N LEU A 200 -16.99 19.73 15.35
CA LEU A 200 -17.60 18.41 15.14
C LEU A 200 -18.97 18.52 14.44
N ALA A 201 -19.81 19.50 14.85
CA ALA A 201 -21.12 19.73 14.23
C ALA A 201 -21.02 20.20 12.75
N ASN A 202 -19.89 20.80 12.37
CA ASN A 202 -19.65 21.26 10.99
C ASN A 202 -18.96 20.21 10.10
N GLN A 203 -18.71 18.99 10.61
CA GLN A 203 -18.17 17.92 9.79
C GLN A 203 -19.20 17.47 8.76
N PHE A 204 -18.73 17.04 7.60
CA PHE A 204 -19.55 16.36 6.62
C PHE A 204 -20.14 15.09 7.25
N TYR A 205 -21.39 14.82 6.95
CA TYR A 205 -22.09 13.63 7.37
C TYR A 205 -22.77 12.99 6.17
N LYS A 206 -22.67 11.68 6.09
CA LYS A 206 -23.34 10.86 5.11
C LYS A 206 -24.07 9.72 5.80
N GLU A 207 -25.36 9.62 5.53
CA GLU A 207 -26.13 8.45 5.88
C GLU A 207 -25.76 7.30 4.96
N ARG A 208 -25.55 6.11 5.51
CA ARG A 208 -25.16 4.91 4.78
C ARG A 208 -26.13 3.79 5.04
N ASP A 209 -26.37 2.97 4.03
CA ASP A 209 -27.12 1.73 4.18
C ASP A 209 -26.40 0.78 5.16
N ALA A 210 -27.15 0.20 6.10
CA ALA A 210 -26.58 -0.69 7.13
C ALA A 210 -25.88 -1.94 6.57
N ASP A 211 -26.28 -2.39 5.39
CA ASP A 211 -25.71 -3.54 4.71
C ASP A 211 -24.49 -3.17 3.82
N SER A 212 -24.20 -1.87 3.67
CA SER A 212 -23.10 -1.41 2.84
C SER A 212 -21.74 -1.67 3.49
N PRO A 213 -20.70 -1.96 2.70
CA PRO A 213 -19.32 -1.98 3.16
C PRO A 213 -18.88 -0.66 3.81
N GLY A 214 -19.36 0.49 3.30
CA GLY A 214 -19.09 1.81 3.84
C GLY A 214 -19.58 1.96 5.28
N PHE A 215 -20.80 1.51 5.58
CA PHE A 215 -21.33 1.49 6.94
C PHE A 215 -20.45 0.67 7.89
N GLN A 216 -20.02 -0.53 7.46
CA GLN A 216 -19.16 -1.39 8.26
C GLN A 216 -17.79 -0.72 8.52
N ARG A 217 -17.27 0.07 7.57
CA ARG A 217 -16.04 0.86 7.76
C ARG A 217 -16.18 1.96 8.79
N VAL A 218 -17.30 2.68 8.78
CA VAL A 218 -17.60 3.69 9.80
C VAL A 218 -17.76 3.04 11.18
N LYS A 219 -18.43 1.89 11.27
CA LYS A 219 -18.57 1.14 12.52
C LYS A 219 -17.21 0.76 13.14
N GLN A 220 -16.18 0.51 12.33
CA GLN A 220 -14.82 0.23 12.82
C GLN A 220 -14.22 1.38 13.64
N LEU A 221 -14.65 2.63 13.44
CA LEU A 221 -14.18 3.79 14.21
C LEU A 221 -14.53 3.67 15.71
N SER A 222 -15.63 3.01 16.06
CA SER A 222 -16.05 2.77 17.44
C SER A 222 -15.32 1.60 18.10
N THR A 223 -14.62 0.77 17.32
CA THR A 223 -13.84 -0.36 17.83
C THR A 223 -12.46 0.10 18.25
N ASP A 224 -12.02 -0.30 19.44
CA ASP A 224 -10.67 0.03 19.89
C ASP A 224 -9.60 -0.65 19.01
N LYS A 225 -8.42 -0.01 18.93
CA LYS A 225 -7.34 -0.49 18.03
C LYS A 225 -6.81 -1.89 18.38
N ILE A 226 -6.86 -2.31 19.65
CA ILE A 226 -6.42 -3.66 20.05
C ILE A 226 -7.39 -4.71 19.51
N SER A 227 -8.68 -4.52 19.73
CA SER A 227 -9.74 -5.39 19.23
C SER A 227 -9.72 -5.45 17.68
N MET A 228 -9.52 -4.31 17.05
CA MET A 228 -9.41 -4.24 15.58
C MET A 228 -8.15 -4.98 15.06
N ALA A 229 -7.00 -4.80 15.70
CA ALA A 229 -5.78 -5.52 15.35
C ALA A 229 -5.95 -7.05 15.47
N ILE A 230 -6.58 -7.51 16.54
CA ILE A 230 -6.91 -8.94 16.73
C ILE A 230 -7.84 -9.43 15.61
N GLN A 231 -8.86 -8.64 15.26
CA GLN A 231 -9.79 -9.00 14.19
C GLN A 231 -9.07 -9.09 12.84
N MET A 232 -8.18 -8.14 12.51
CA MET A 232 -7.38 -8.18 11.28
C MET A 232 -6.51 -9.43 11.19
N VAL A 233 -5.90 -9.86 12.30
CA VAL A 233 -5.15 -11.13 12.34
C VAL A 233 -6.07 -12.33 12.09
N LYS A 234 -7.24 -12.38 12.74
CA LYS A 234 -8.23 -13.44 12.54
C LYS A 234 -8.67 -13.51 11.07
N ASP A 235 -8.93 -12.38 10.46
CA ASP A 235 -9.37 -12.29 9.07
C ASP A 235 -8.25 -12.67 8.07
N ALA A 236 -7.01 -12.27 8.35
CA ALA A 236 -5.84 -12.70 7.58
C ALA A 236 -5.70 -14.23 7.57
N ILE A 237 -5.82 -14.88 8.75
CA ILE A 237 -5.79 -16.35 8.85
C ILE A 237 -6.96 -17.01 8.10
N LYS A 238 -8.19 -16.50 8.26
CA LYS A 238 -9.36 -16.98 7.50
C LYS A 238 -9.18 -16.87 5.98
N THR A 239 -8.50 -15.83 5.53
CA THR A 239 -8.18 -15.60 4.12
C THR A 239 -7.15 -16.59 3.57
N GLY A 240 -6.45 -17.34 4.45
CA GLY A 240 -5.49 -18.37 4.09
C GLY A 240 -4.04 -17.91 4.14
N PHE A 241 -3.74 -16.78 4.78
CA PHE A 241 -2.38 -16.44 5.13
C PHE A 241 -1.92 -17.31 6.32
N GLU A 242 -0.70 -17.83 6.24
CA GLU A 242 -0.14 -18.76 7.23
C GLU A 242 1.14 -18.17 7.86
N PRO A 243 1.04 -17.15 8.71
CA PRO A 243 2.19 -16.58 9.41
C PRO A 243 2.62 -17.49 10.55
N ALA A 244 3.92 -17.50 10.88
CA ALA A 244 4.43 -18.12 12.09
C ALA A 244 4.38 -17.16 13.30
N TYR A 245 4.53 -15.87 13.04
CA TYR A 245 4.59 -14.84 14.06
C TYR A 245 3.69 -13.64 13.74
N VAL A 246 3.21 -12.98 14.80
CA VAL A 246 2.65 -11.62 14.76
C VAL A 246 3.67 -10.70 15.41
N LEU A 247 4.09 -9.66 14.70
CA LEU A 247 5.05 -8.66 15.16
C LEU A 247 4.32 -7.36 15.45
N ALA A 248 4.52 -6.81 16.63
CA ALA A 248 3.87 -5.57 17.03
C ALA A 248 4.80 -4.69 17.89
N ASP A 249 4.51 -3.40 17.96
CA ASP A 249 5.24 -2.50 18.83
C ASP A 249 4.80 -2.63 20.30
N SER A 250 5.42 -1.85 21.18
CA SER A 250 5.15 -1.91 22.61
C SER A 250 3.75 -1.48 23.04
N TRP A 251 3.05 -0.75 22.18
CA TRP A 251 1.69 -0.28 22.46
C TRP A 251 0.68 -1.44 22.38
N PHE A 252 0.85 -2.34 21.40
CA PHE A 252 -0.01 -3.51 21.22
C PHE A 252 0.28 -4.65 22.21
N MET A 253 1.46 -4.67 22.86
CA MET A 253 1.88 -5.76 23.74
C MET A 253 1.16 -5.72 25.10
N CYS A 254 -0.16 -5.77 25.11
CA CYS A 254 -1.01 -5.97 26.31
C CYS A 254 -1.43 -7.46 26.44
N ASP A 255 -1.94 -7.80 27.61
CA ASP A 255 -2.40 -9.16 27.93
C ASP A 255 -3.51 -9.65 26.99
N THR A 256 -4.51 -8.79 26.74
CA THR A 256 -5.63 -9.10 25.83
C THR A 256 -5.13 -9.45 24.43
N PHE A 257 -4.23 -8.62 23.86
CA PHE A 257 -3.68 -8.88 22.53
C PHE A 257 -2.91 -10.21 22.49
N VAL A 258 -1.99 -10.42 23.43
CA VAL A 258 -1.17 -11.61 23.48
C VAL A 258 -2.01 -12.88 23.64
N SER A 259 -2.96 -12.87 24.57
CA SER A 259 -3.80 -14.05 24.86
C SER A 259 -4.77 -14.36 23.72
N GLU A 260 -5.38 -13.35 23.08
CA GLU A 260 -6.30 -13.57 21.96
C GLU A 260 -5.57 -14.07 20.71
N ILE A 261 -4.38 -13.56 20.41
CA ILE A 261 -3.58 -14.07 19.28
C ILE A 261 -3.18 -15.53 19.50
N GLN A 262 -2.80 -15.93 20.72
CA GLN A 262 -2.45 -17.32 21.04
C GLN A 262 -3.63 -18.29 20.91
N LYS A 263 -4.88 -17.83 21.04
CA LYS A 263 -6.09 -18.66 20.83
C LYS A 263 -6.38 -18.94 19.35
N ILE A 264 -5.78 -18.19 18.43
CA ILE A 264 -6.03 -18.36 17.00
C ILE A 264 -5.40 -19.65 16.51
N LYS A 265 -6.22 -20.53 15.93
CA LYS A 265 -5.77 -21.78 15.34
C LYS A 265 -5.39 -21.54 13.87
N ILE A 266 -4.18 -21.94 13.49
CA ILE A 266 -3.74 -22.02 12.10
C ILE A 266 -3.93 -23.46 11.61
N ARG A 267 -3.98 -23.66 10.28
CA ARG A 267 -4.03 -24.99 9.67
C ARG A 267 -2.89 -25.88 10.20
N TYR A 268 -3.17 -27.18 10.32
CA TYR A 268 -2.24 -28.19 10.83
C TYR A 268 -1.80 -27.98 12.28
N ALA A 269 -2.67 -27.39 13.11
CA ALA A 269 -2.44 -27.16 14.55
C ALA A 269 -1.13 -26.38 14.88
N LYS A 270 -0.57 -25.64 13.89
CA LYS A 270 0.56 -24.75 14.14
C LYS A 270 0.14 -23.61 15.06
N LYS A 271 0.98 -23.30 16.04
CA LYS A 271 0.77 -22.19 16.96
C LYS A 271 1.19 -20.88 16.29
N LEU A 272 0.37 -19.84 16.46
CA LEU A 272 0.73 -18.49 16.12
C LEU A 272 1.42 -17.84 17.31
N HIS A 273 2.64 -17.37 17.12
CA HIS A 273 3.41 -16.72 18.15
C HIS A 273 3.40 -15.20 18.01
N VAL A 274 3.60 -14.50 19.11
CA VAL A 274 3.72 -13.03 19.14
C VAL A 274 5.15 -12.66 19.53
N ILE A 275 5.74 -11.68 18.83
CA ILE A 275 7.01 -11.06 19.22
C ILE A 275 6.80 -9.54 19.24
N GLY A 276 7.20 -8.90 20.33
CA GLY A 276 7.09 -7.44 20.44
C GLY A 276 7.92 -6.87 21.60
N LEU A 277 8.12 -5.56 21.58
CA LEU A 277 8.70 -4.87 22.73
C LEU A 277 7.67 -4.73 23.84
N MET A 278 8.07 -4.92 25.07
CA MET A 278 7.25 -4.66 26.26
C MET A 278 7.89 -3.56 27.09
N LYS A 279 7.05 -2.67 27.63
CA LYS A 279 7.53 -1.59 28.51
C LYS A 279 8.11 -2.17 29.80
N THR A 280 9.29 -1.74 30.19
CA THR A 280 10.02 -2.24 31.36
C THR A 280 9.42 -1.78 32.71
N ASN A 281 8.50 -0.83 32.71
CA ASN A 281 7.79 -0.39 33.92
C ASN A 281 6.65 -1.33 34.35
N ARG A 282 6.50 -2.51 33.70
CA ARG A 282 5.47 -3.50 34.05
C ARG A 282 5.96 -4.46 35.14
N SER A 283 5.00 -4.97 35.93
CA SER A 283 5.24 -6.08 36.84
C SER A 283 5.08 -7.41 36.12
N ILE A 284 6.01 -8.31 36.32
CA ILE A 284 6.06 -9.67 35.74
C ILE A 284 6.26 -10.71 36.83
N MET A 285 5.97 -11.97 36.54
CA MET A 285 6.24 -13.10 37.46
C MET A 285 7.45 -13.86 36.95
N ILE A 286 8.38 -14.17 37.86
CA ILE A 286 9.55 -15.04 37.61
C ILE A 286 9.55 -16.11 38.70
N ASN A 287 9.38 -17.35 38.31
CA ASN A 287 9.29 -18.50 39.25
C ASN A 287 8.24 -18.25 40.37
N GLY A 288 7.06 -17.74 40.01
CA GLY A 288 6.00 -17.46 40.97
C GLY A 288 6.18 -16.18 41.79
N ILE A 289 7.29 -15.46 41.64
CA ILE A 289 7.56 -14.23 42.42
C ILE A 289 7.36 -13.02 41.53
N LYS A 290 6.54 -12.06 42.01
CA LYS A 290 6.27 -10.77 41.32
C LYS A 290 7.49 -9.86 41.40
N LYS A 291 7.94 -9.35 40.25
CA LYS A 291 9.10 -8.44 40.15
C LYS A 291 8.81 -7.29 39.16
N ALA A 292 9.42 -6.13 39.39
CA ALA A 292 9.44 -5.06 38.40
C ALA A 292 10.39 -5.43 37.27
N ALA A 293 9.91 -5.39 36.02
CA ALA A 293 10.74 -5.82 34.88
C ALA A 293 11.99 -4.94 34.68
N SER A 294 11.95 -3.66 35.07
CA SER A 294 13.11 -2.74 35.02
C SER A 294 14.28 -3.16 35.92
N LEU A 295 14.00 -3.85 37.03
CA LEU A 295 15.02 -4.24 38.01
C LEU A 295 15.64 -5.61 37.70
N VAL A 296 15.06 -6.40 36.81
CA VAL A 296 15.52 -7.75 36.51
C VAL A 296 16.99 -7.80 36.05
N PRO A 297 17.49 -6.92 35.16
CA PRO A 297 18.90 -6.91 34.78
C PRO A 297 19.87 -6.63 35.94
N VAL A 298 19.43 -5.91 36.96
CA VAL A 298 20.22 -5.60 38.16
C VAL A 298 20.36 -6.85 39.01
N TYR A 299 19.24 -7.57 39.28
CA TYR A 299 19.25 -8.78 40.09
C TYR A 299 19.91 -9.99 39.40
N LYS A 300 19.96 -9.97 38.07
CA LYS A 300 20.48 -11.06 37.24
C LYS A 300 21.75 -10.67 36.47
N GLN A 301 22.56 -9.79 37.04
CA GLN A 301 23.73 -9.24 36.37
C GLN A 301 24.72 -10.33 35.90
N LYS A 302 24.87 -11.42 36.66
CA LYS A 302 25.75 -12.58 36.34
C LYS A 302 25.26 -13.38 35.13
N ASP A 303 23.97 -13.31 34.79
CA ASP A 303 23.34 -14.05 33.67
C ASP A 303 23.37 -13.24 32.37
N ILE A 304 23.89 -12.01 32.38
CA ILE A 304 23.99 -11.14 31.20
C ILE A 304 25.07 -11.72 30.26
N ARG A 305 24.71 -11.82 28.98
CA ARG A 305 25.58 -12.34 27.92
C ARG A 305 25.78 -11.28 26.84
N PHE A 306 26.89 -11.33 26.14
CA PHE A 306 27.19 -10.49 25.00
C PHE A 306 26.87 -11.22 23.68
N CYS A 307 26.11 -10.62 22.81
CA CYS A 307 25.83 -11.12 21.47
C CYS A 307 26.73 -10.43 20.45
N LYS A 308 27.70 -11.15 19.90
CA LYS A 308 28.62 -10.61 18.86
C LYS A 308 27.86 -10.15 17.61
N LYS A 309 26.85 -10.93 17.15
CA LYS A 309 26.09 -10.64 15.92
C LYS A 309 25.33 -9.32 16.00
N HIS A 310 24.70 -9.03 17.13
CA HIS A 310 23.90 -7.81 17.32
C HIS A 310 24.62 -6.72 18.12
N LYS A 311 25.90 -6.94 18.48
CA LYS A 311 26.76 -6.01 19.24
C LYS A 311 26.06 -5.43 20.48
N CYS A 312 25.38 -6.27 21.25
CA CYS A 312 24.61 -5.86 22.42
C CYS A 312 24.73 -6.86 23.57
N ASN A 313 24.52 -6.36 24.79
CA ASN A 313 24.32 -7.20 25.96
C ASN A 313 22.87 -7.66 26.03
N TYR A 314 22.63 -8.89 26.44
CA TYR A 314 21.27 -9.39 26.61
C TYR A 314 21.18 -10.34 27.81
N LEU A 315 19.98 -10.42 28.37
CA LEU A 315 19.57 -11.35 29.40
C LEU A 315 18.29 -12.05 28.94
N ALA A 316 18.27 -13.38 28.98
CA ALA A 316 17.14 -14.20 28.54
C ALA A 316 16.51 -14.96 29.71
N ILE A 317 15.23 -14.74 29.97
CA ILE A 317 14.51 -15.39 31.09
C ILE A 317 13.10 -15.76 30.62
N ARG A 318 12.58 -16.90 31.08
CA ARG A 318 11.17 -17.25 31.00
C ARG A 318 10.41 -16.51 32.09
N ILE A 319 9.35 -15.84 31.71
CA ILE A 319 8.51 -15.03 32.58
C ILE A 319 7.04 -15.39 32.39
N GLU A 320 6.22 -14.98 33.33
CA GLU A 320 4.78 -14.98 33.18
C GLU A 320 4.27 -13.53 33.28
N TYR A 321 3.41 -13.14 32.37
CA TYR A 321 2.75 -11.83 32.38
C TYR A 321 1.24 -12.02 32.25
N LYS A 322 0.51 -11.76 33.32
CA LYS A 322 -0.96 -11.87 33.38
C LYS A 322 -1.46 -13.22 32.78
N GLY A 323 -0.89 -14.33 33.23
CA GLY A 323 -1.25 -15.68 32.79
C GLY A 323 -0.58 -16.14 31.49
N ASN A 324 0.06 -15.26 30.73
CA ASN A 324 0.77 -15.63 29.50
C ASN A 324 2.23 -16.01 29.81
N LYS A 325 2.64 -17.20 29.40
CA LYS A 325 4.04 -17.64 29.48
C LYS A 325 4.82 -17.04 28.33
N LEU A 326 5.89 -16.30 28.63
CA LEU A 326 6.69 -15.57 27.67
C LEU A 326 8.18 -15.86 27.88
N LYS A 327 8.96 -15.78 26.82
CA LYS A 327 10.41 -15.63 26.88
C LYS A 327 10.76 -14.16 26.71
N ALA A 328 11.37 -13.58 27.70
CA ALA A 328 11.78 -12.18 27.71
C ALA A 328 13.28 -12.04 27.52
N PHE A 329 13.66 -11.09 26.70
CA PHE A 329 15.03 -10.70 26.43
C PHE A 329 15.20 -9.22 26.80
N TRP A 330 15.96 -8.93 27.85
CA TRP A 330 16.43 -7.58 28.12
C TRP A 330 17.62 -7.32 27.23
N VAL A 331 17.58 -6.26 26.46
CA VAL A 331 18.60 -5.93 25.46
C VAL A 331 19.13 -4.53 25.73
N LYS A 332 20.47 -4.40 25.80
CA LYS A 332 21.17 -3.13 25.96
C LYS A 332 22.23 -3.01 24.88
N THR A 333 22.04 -2.07 23.96
CA THR A 333 23.00 -1.78 22.88
C THR A 333 24.14 -0.90 23.41
N LYS A 334 25.31 -0.95 22.76
CA LYS A 334 26.45 -0.07 23.09
C LYS A 334 26.00 1.40 22.99
N GLY A 335 26.30 2.19 24.03
CA GLY A 335 25.88 3.60 24.11
C GLY A 335 24.45 3.86 24.61
N SER A 336 23.64 2.83 24.85
CA SER A 336 22.33 3.00 25.48
C SER A 336 22.43 2.88 27.00
N GLU A 337 21.81 3.80 27.73
CA GLU A 337 21.72 3.72 29.20
C GLU A 337 20.61 2.79 29.68
N THR A 338 19.58 2.58 28.84
CA THR A 338 18.36 1.87 29.22
C THR A 338 18.26 0.50 28.58
N TRP A 339 17.68 -0.44 29.35
CA TRP A 339 17.31 -1.77 28.85
C TRP A 339 15.97 -1.73 28.11
N LYS A 340 15.91 -2.32 26.94
CA LYS A 340 14.65 -2.61 26.22
C LYS A 340 14.28 -4.07 26.45
N MET A 341 12.99 -4.37 26.61
CA MET A 341 12.53 -5.74 26.84
C MET A 341 11.78 -6.25 25.59
N LEU A 342 12.41 -7.17 24.86
CA LEU A 342 11.79 -7.92 23.76
C LEU A 342 11.16 -9.19 24.35
N VAL A 343 9.92 -9.49 24.00
CA VAL A 343 9.23 -10.70 24.49
C VAL A 343 8.67 -11.52 23.34
N SER A 344 8.60 -12.83 23.57
CA SER A 344 7.98 -13.77 22.65
C SER A 344 7.11 -14.78 23.40
N THR A 345 5.98 -15.16 22.80
CA THR A 345 5.19 -16.31 23.26
C THR A 345 5.78 -17.66 22.83
N ASP A 346 6.72 -17.65 21.89
CA ASP A 346 7.58 -18.80 21.59
C ASP A 346 8.67 -18.87 22.66
N THR A 347 8.50 -19.78 23.63
CA THR A 347 9.42 -19.91 24.76
C THR A 347 10.72 -20.60 24.40
N ASP A 348 10.82 -21.20 23.23
CA ASP A 348 12.02 -21.94 22.79
C ASP A 348 12.87 -21.12 21.79
N ILE A 349 12.35 -19.98 21.32
CA ILE A 349 13.07 -19.08 20.41
C ILE A 349 14.43 -18.66 21.00
N THR A 350 15.48 -18.67 20.17
CA THR A 350 16.78 -18.14 20.56
C THR A 350 16.80 -16.60 20.53
N PHE A 351 17.71 -15.98 21.29
CA PHE A 351 17.86 -14.51 21.26
C PHE A 351 18.12 -13.98 19.85
N THR A 352 19.03 -14.64 19.12
CA THR A 352 19.41 -14.24 17.76
C THR A 352 18.21 -14.29 16.81
N ASN A 353 17.39 -15.33 16.90
CA ASN A 353 16.18 -15.43 16.06
C ASN A 353 15.11 -14.43 16.49
N ALA A 354 14.90 -14.23 17.79
CA ALA A 354 13.95 -13.24 18.29
C ALA A 354 14.31 -11.83 17.79
N MET A 355 15.58 -11.47 17.83
CA MET A 355 16.07 -10.18 17.28
C MET A 355 15.91 -10.13 15.75
N LYS A 356 16.35 -11.16 15.02
CA LYS A 356 16.21 -11.24 13.56
C LYS A 356 14.74 -11.07 13.15
N TYR A 357 13.82 -11.78 13.80
CA TYR A 357 12.40 -11.75 13.45
C TYR A 357 11.76 -10.43 13.84
N TYR A 358 12.09 -9.86 14.98
CA TYR A 358 11.56 -8.57 15.38
C TYR A 358 12.01 -7.43 14.46
N GLN A 359 13.22 -7.50 13.91
CA GLN A 359 13.71 -6.52 12.92
C GLN A 359 12.85 -6.47 11.66
N ILE A 360 12.18 -7.57 11.29
CA ILE A 360 11.25 -7.62 10.15
C ILE A 360 10.12 -6.60 10.34
N ARG A 361 9.73 -6.28 11.58
CA ARG A 361 8.71 -5.25 11.88
C ARG A 361 9.02 -3.91 11.21
N TRP A 362 10.30 -3.57 11.03
CA TRP A 362 10.69 -2.32 10.38
C TRP A 362 10.15 -2.18 8.95
N SER A 363 9.81 -3.28 8.30
CA SER A 363 9.27 -3.25 6.93
C SER A 363 7.95 -2.49 6.83
N ILE A 364 7.12 -2.44 7.88
CA ILE A 364 5.88 -1.65 7.88
C ILE A 364 6.17 -0.14 7.98
N GLU A 365 7.23 0.26 8.67
CA GLU A 365 7.66 1.67 8.74
C GLU A 365 8.20 2.15 7.38
N VAL A 366 8.96 1.31 6.69
CA VAL A 366 9.39 1.55 5.30
C VAL A 366 8.17 1.68 4.39
N PHE A 367 7.22 0.77 4.49
CA PHE A 367 5.95 0.83 3.75
C PHE A 367 5.21 2.15 4.00
N PHE A 368 5.06 2.59 5.25
CA PHE A 368 4.42 3.88 5.55
C PHE A 368 5.16 5.06 4.95
N LYS A 369 6.50 5.03 4.99
CA LYS A 369 7.35 6.07 4.37
C LYS A 369 7.08 6.14 2.87
N GLU A 370 7.14 5.01 2.17
CA GLU A 370 6.93 4.94 0.71
C GLU A 370 5.52 5.39 0.32
N CYS A 371 4.49 4.94 1.04
CA CYS A 371 3.12 5.36 0.80
C CYS A 371 2.91 6.87 1.00
N LYS A 372 3.58 7.50 1.97
CA LYS A 372 3.49 8.93 2.22
C LYS A 372 4.29 9.77 1.23
N GLN A 373 5.47 9.33 0.86
CA GLN A 373 6.38 10.09 0.00
C GLN A 373 6.05 9.95 -1.48
N ASN A 374 5.78 8.74 -1.94
CA ASN A 374 5.65 8.43 -3.36
C ASN A 374 4.19 8.18 -3.80
N LEU A 375 3.33 7.64 -2.94
CA LEU A 375 2.00 7.16 -3.32
C LEU A 375 0.85 8.01 -2.78
N ASN A 376 1.13 9.21 -2.30
CA ASN A 376 0.12 10.23 -1.95
C ASN A 376 -0.98 9.76 -0.98
N ILE A 377 -0.71 8.79 -0.08
CA ILE A 377 -1.72 8.20 0.83
C ILE A 377 -2.49 9.25 1.66
N ASN A 378 -1.85 10.37 2.01
CA ASN A 378 -2.43 11.44 2.82
C ASN A 378 -3.05 12.57 1.99
N LYS A 379 -3.04 12.52 0.65
CA LYS A 379 -3.42 13.63 -0.24
C LYS A 379 -4.89 13.63 -0.67
N CYS A 380 -5.72 12.67 -0.28
CA CYS A 380 -7.15 12.71 -0.53
C CYS A 380 -7.76 14.00 0.06
N GLN A 381 -8.43 14.79 -0.77
CA GLN A 381 -9.03 16.08 -0.40
C GLN A 381 -10.54 16.02 -0.18
N SER A 382 -11.16 14.84 -0.34
CA SER A 382 -12.59 14.65 -0.12
C SER A 382 -12.96 14.90 1.34
N THR A 383 -14.19 15.36 1.58
CA THR A 383 -14.80 15.41 2.91
C THR A 383 -15.43 14.08 3.31
N ASP A 384 -15.70 13.20 2.36
CA ASP A 384 -16.38 11.91 2.54
C ASP A 384 -15.40 10.83 3.03
N PHE A 385 -15.80 10.06 4.04
CA PHE A 385 -14.97 9.02 4.64
C PHE A 385 -14.69 7.84 3.69
N ASP A 386 -15.67 7.45 2.86
CA ASP A 386 -15.50 6.34 1.91
C ASP A 386 -14.44 6.68 0.86
N ALA A 387 -14.36 7.95 0.44
CA ALA A 387 -13.32 8.41 -0.48
C ALA A 387 -11.91 8.29 0.12
N HIS A 388 -11.74 8.49 1.43
CA HIS A 388 -10.46 8.25 2.10
C HIS A 388 -10.10 6.76 2.12
N ILE A 389 -11.08 5.89 2.38
CA ILE A 389 -10.88 4.43 2.31
C ILE A 389 -10.46 4.00 0.91
N ALA A 390 -11.17 4.50 -0.12
CA ALA A 390 -10.84 4.23 -1.53
C ALA A 390 -9.40 4.65 -1.86
N TRP A 391 -9.05 5.88 -1.54
CA TRP A 391 -7.74 6.47 -1.84
C TRP A 391 -6.57 5.72 -1.17
N ILE A 392 -6.72 5.34 0.09
CA ILE A 392 -5.74 4.55 0.83
C ILE A 392 -5.58 3.17 0.19
N THR A 393 -6.69 2.54 -0.20
CA THR A 393 -6.67 1.23 -0.86
C THR A 393 -5.93 1.29 -2.19
N LEU A 394 -6.19 2.31 -3.02
CA LEU A 394 -5.46 2.53 -4.28
C LEU A 394 -3.96 2.71 -4.03
N SER A 395 -3.57 3.52 -3.03
CA SER A 395 -2.16 3.69 -2.66
C SER A 395 -1.50 2.37 -2.23
N PHE A 396 -2.21 1.52 -1.49
CA PHE A 396 -1.69 0.21 -1.05
C PHE A 396 -1.55 -0.78 -2.21
N ILE A 397 -2.50 -0.78 -3.14
CA ILE A 397 -2.41 -1.60 -4.36
C ILE A 397 -1.22 -1.13 -5.21
N SER A 398 -1.03 0.18 -5.36
CA SER A 398 0.11 0.76 -6.08
C SER A 398 1.45 0.35 -5.44
N TYR A 399 1.53 0.37 -4.10
CA TYR A 399 2.71 -0.13 -3.40
C TYR A 399 2.98 -1.60 -3.69
N MET A 400 1.95 -2.46 -3.68
CA MET A 400 2.12 -3.89 -4.01
C MET A 400 2.64 -4.09 -5.43
N MET A 401 2.18 -3.31 -6.39
CA MET A 401 2.68 -3.39 -7.77
C MET A 401 4.15 -2.99 -7.88
N LEU A 402 4.53 -1.86 -7.29
CA LEU A 402 5.93 -1.43 -7.27
C LEU A 402 6.81 -2.45 -6.53
N SER A 403 6.31 -3.02 -5.42
CA SER A 403 7.01 -4.09 -4.69
C SER A 403 7.19 -5.35 -5.53
N LEU A 404 6.19 -5.69 -6.35
CA LEU A 404 6.29 -6.84 -7.26
C LEU A 404 7.34 -6.57 -8.34
N ARG A 405 7.33 -5.38 -8.94
CA ARG A 405 8.31 -4.97 -9.93
C ARG A 405 9.72 -4.95 -9.34
N LYS A 406 9.91 -4.30 -8.19
CA LYS A 406 11.20 -4.30 -7.47
C LYS A 406 11.73 -5.71 -7.20
N ARG A 407 10.83 -6.67 -6.95
CA ARG A 407 11.21 -8.04 -6.60
C ARG A 407 11.78 -8.85 -7.75
N PHE A 408 11.37 -8.53 -8.99
CA PHE A 408 11.72 -9.29 -10.18
C PHE A 408 12.64 -8.54 -11.14
N ASP A 409 12.72 -7.22 -11.00
CA ASP A 409 13.61 -6.37 -11.77
C ASP A 409 14.75 -5.88 -10.85
N ASP A 410 15.86 -5.47 -11.42
CA ASP A 410 17.09 -5.10 -10.69
C ASP A 410 17.05 -3.65 -10.19
N TYR A 411 16.25 -3.42 -9.13
CA TYR A 411 16.13 -2.11 -8.49
C TYR A 411 16.62 -2.14 -7.03
N GLU A 412 17.42 -1.16 -6.64
CA GLU A 412 17.87 -1.02 -5.26
C GLU A 412 16.77 -0.45 -4.35
N THR A 413 16.08 0.58 -4.82
CA THR A 413 15.10 1.31 -4.00
C THR A 413 13.70 1.33 -4.63
N MET A 414 12.67 1.51 -3.79
CA MET A 414 11.29 1.71 -4.25
C MET A 414 11.12 3.03 -4.99
N GLY A 415 11.88 4.04 -4.61
CA GLY A 415 11.86 5.36 -5.27
C GLY A 415 12.38 5.31 -6.71
N GLU A 416 13.34 4.42 -7.02
CA GLU A 416 13.79 4.17 -8.40
C GLU A 416 12.67 3.54 -9.22
N VAL A 417 12.08 2.46 -8.74
CA VAL A 417 10.94 1.81 -9.39
C VAL A 417 9.83 2.82 -9.71
N PHE A 418 9.51 3.69 -8.73
CA PHE A 418 8.47 4.71 -8.90
C PHE A 418 8.85 5.73 -9.97
N ARG A 419 10.09 6.19 -10.00
CA ARG A 419 10.56 7.16 -11.00
C ARG A 419 10.56 6.57 -12.40
N ASP A 420 11.06 5.36 -12.57
CA ASP A 420 11.10 4.68 -13.87
C ASP A 420 9.69 4.43 -14.38
N PHE A 421 8.81 3.96 -13.51
CA PHE A 421 7.41 3.77 -13.84
C PHE A 421 6.71 5.08 -14.25
N LYS A 422 6.99 6.17 -13.53
CA LYS A 422 6.50 7.50 -13.87
C LYS A 422 7.06 7.97 -15.22
N ASN A 423 8.35 7.75 -15.48
CA ASN A 423 9.00 8.13 -16.72
C ASN A 423 8.43 7.35 -17.91
N GLU A 424 8.23 6.04 -17.78
CA GLU A 424 7.55 5.22 -18.80
C GLU A 424 6.17 5.80 -19.16
N LEU A 425 5.39 6.19 -18.16
CA LEU A 425 4.09 6.82 -18.39
C LEU A 425 4.20 8.19 -19.07
N LEU A 426 5.20 9.00 -18.70
CA LEU A 426 5.43 10.32 -19.29
C LEU A 426 5.96 10.22 -20.73
N GLU A 427 6.82 9.25 -21.05
CA GLU A 427 7.34 8.99 -22.39
C GLU A 427 6.22 8.59 -23.35
N ILE A 428 5.35 7.67 -22.94
CA ILE A 428 4.15 7.29 -23.70
C ILE A 428 3.30 8.54 -23.95
N THR A 429 3.08 9.36 -22.92
CA THR A 429 2.31 10.61 -23.02
C THR A 429 2.90 11.62 -24.01
N LEU A 430 4.22 11.77 -24.02
CA LEU A 430 4.91 12.70 -24.92
C LEU A 430 4.79 12.26 -26.38
N VAL A 431 5.05 10.99 -26.64
CA VAL A 431 4.92 10.40 -27.99
C VAL A 431 3.49 10.58 -28.52
N GLU A 432 2.50 10.37 -27.69
CA GLU A 432 1.09 10.57 -28.05
C GLU A 432 0.76 12.02 -28.39
N LYS A 433 1.24 12.96 -27.57
CA LYS A 433 1.04 14.39 -27.86
C LYS A 433 1.70 14.83 -29.16
N LEU A 434 2.92 14.34 -29.41
CA LEU A 434 3.61 14.61 -30.67
C LEU A 434 2.88 14.00 -31.86
N TRP A 435 2.36 12.77 -31.71
CA TRP A 435 1.58 12.14 -32.77
C TRP A 435 0.28 12.91 -33.05
N GLN A 436 -0.45 13.35 -32.03
CA GLN A 436 -1.64 14.16 -32.22
C GLN A 436 -1.36 15.49 -32.95
N ILE A 437 -0.25 16.15 -32.63
CA ILE A 437 0.16 17.38 -33.32
C ILE A 437 0.47 17.06 -34.78
N ILE A 438 1.18 15.98 -35.04
CA ILE A 438 1.51 15.53 -36.39
C ILE A 438 0.21 15.20 -37.16
N GLU A 439 -0.70 14.46 -36.55
CA GLU A 439 -2.00 14.09 -37.16
C GLU A 439 -2.82 15.32 -37.54
N ILE A 440 -2.97 16.29 -36.65
CA ILE A 440 -3.66 17.53 -36.91
C ILE A 440 -3.03 18.30 -38.08
N LEU A 441 -1.69 18.44 -38.07
CA LEU A 441 -0.97 19.13 -39.13
C LEU A 441 -1.14 18.41 -40.48
N PHE A 442 -1.10 17.08 -40.50
CA PHE A 442 -1.34 16.33 -41.73
C PHE A 442 -2.79 16.46 -42.20
N GLN A 443 -3.78 16.43 -41.32
CA GLN A 443 -5.19 16.63 -41.68
C GLN A 443 -5.44 18.03 -42.26
N GLU A 444 -4.84 19.07 -41.69
CA GLU A 444 -4.93 20.44 -42.23
C GLU A 444 -4.29 20.53 -43.64
N ILE A 445 -3.10 20.02 -43.81
CA ILE A 445 -2.40 20.00 -45.11
C ILE A 445 -3.20 19.21 -46.16
N LEU A 446 -3.71 18.04 -45.79
CA LEU A 446 -4.48 17.19 -46.70
C LEU A 446 -5.83 17.83 -47.09
N ALA A 447 -6.46 18.52 -46.14
CA ALA A 447 -7.69 19.28 -46.41
C ALA A 447 -7.43 20.41 -47.41
N GLU A 448 -6.32 21.15 -47.32
CA GLU A 448 -5.89 22.16 -48.28
C GLU A 448 -5.58 21.55 -49.66
N LEU A 449 -5.08 20.34 -49.70
CA LEU A 449 -4.76 19.60 -50.94
C LEU A 449 -5.98 18.86 -51.50
N GLY A 450 -7.13 18.89 -50.86
CA GLY A 450 -8.34 18.19 -51.27
C GLY A 450 -8.22 16.66 -51.20
N VAL A 451 -7.32 16.14 -50.36
CA VAL A 451 -7.11 14.70 -50.14
C VAL A 451 -7.79 14.25 -48.86
N ASP A 452 -8.57 13.18 -48.98
CA ASP A 452 -9.25 12.57 -47.83
C ASP A 452 -8.26 11.84 -46.94
N TRP A 453 -8.47 11.91 -45.62
CA TRP A 453 -7.61 11.33 -44.61
C TRP A 453 -7.53 9.78 -44.73
N GLU A 454 -8.65 9.11 -45.00
CA GLU A 454 -8.67 7.65 -45.15
C GLU A 454 -7.91 7.21 -46.42
N ILE A 455 -8.07 7.95 -47.53
CA ILE A 455 -7.30 7.70 -48.77
C ILE A 455 -5.78 7.91 -48.54
N PHE A 456 -5.40 8.86 -47.73
CA PHE A 456 -4.02 9.11 -47.36
C PHE A 456 -3.44 7.95 -46.51
N LEU A 457 -4.21 7.45 -45.53
CA LEU A 457 -3.81 6.32 -44.69
C LEU A 457 -3.66 5.04 -45.51
N ASP A 458 -4.57 4.79 -46.46
CA ASP A 458 -4.47 3.63 -47.37
C ASP A 458 -3.22 3.71 -48.24
N LYS A 459 -2.91 4.88 -48.78
CA LYS A 459 -1.67 5.11 -49.56
C LYS A 459 -0.41 5.02 -48.71
N LEU A 460 -0.44 5.42 -47.45
CA LEU A 460 0.65 5.21 -46.51
C LEU A 460 0.87 3.71 -46.26
N ALA A 461 -0.20 2.96 -46.12
CA ALA A 461 -0.14 1.51 -45.92
C ALA A 461 0.38 0.78 -47.19
N GLU A 462 0.09 1.27 -48.37
CA GLU A 462 0.63 0.73 -49.66
C GLU A 462 2.12 1.01 -49.84
N ASN A 463 2.70 2.08 -49.26
CA ASN A 463 4.11 2.50 -49.39
C ASN A 463 5.03 2.03 -48.24
N GLU A 464 4.78 0.88 -47.72
CA GLU A 464 5.39 0.30 -46.50
C GLU A 464 6.94 0.38 -46.41
N ILE A 465 7.65 0.11 -47.48
CA ILE A 465 9.12 -0.10 -47.45
C ILE A 465 9.89 1.19 -47.11
N SER A 466 9.37 2.35 -47.54
CA SER A 466 10.05 3.64 -47.35
C SER A 466 9.89 4.15 -45.93
N ILE A 467 8.75 3.92 -45.30
CA ILE A 467 8.43 4.33 -43.91
C ILE A 467 9.17 3.44 -42.94
N GLU A 468 9.25 2.14 -43.19
CA GLU A 468 10.01 1.18 -42.37
C GLU A 468 11.48 1.57 -42.23
N LYS A 469 12.12 1.95 -43.33
CA LYS A 469 13.52 2.42 -43.33
C LYS A 469 13.68 3.71 -42.53
N LEU A 470 12.75 4.66 -42.66
CA LEU A 470 12.80 5.95 -41.97
C LEU A 470 12.63 5.78 -40.46
N VAL A 471 11.69 4.95 -40.06
CA VAL A 471 11.41 4.66 -38.64
C VAL A 471 12.57 3.88 -38.01
N GLN A 472 13.12 2.85 -38.67
CA GLN A 472 14.28 2.10 -38.17
C GLN A 472 15.52 3.01 -37.99
N THR A 473 15.80 3.88 -38.94
CA THR A 473 16.95 4.80 -38.86
C THR A 473 16.80 5.79 -37.70
N GLN A 474 15.59 6.30 -37.44
CA GLN A 474 15.33 7.24 -36.34
C GLN A 474 15.30 6.55 -34.99
N PHE A 475 14.77 5.33 -34.89
CA PHE A 475 14.77 4.59 -33.61
C PHE A 475 16.19 4.08 -33.26
N GLU A 476 17.05 3.76 -34.18
CA GLU A 476 18.46 3.47 -33.89
C GLU A 476 19.22 4.69 -33.39
N PHE A 477 18.90 5.89 -33.89
CA PHE A 477 19.45 7.15 -33.38
C PHE A 477 19.04 7.47 -31.96
N LEU A 478 17.80 7.15 -31.59
CA LEU A 478 17.28 7.34 -30.23
C LEU A 478 17.77 6.27 -29.22
N LYS A 479 18.25 5.12 -29.70
CA LYS A 479 18.81 4.04 -28.87
C LYS A 479 20.30 4.18 -28.54
N CYS A 480 21.00 5.17 -29.14
CA CYS A 480 22.39 5.46 -28.75
C CYS A 480 22.41 6.24 -27.42
N PRO A 481 22.72 5.63 -26.28
CA PRO A 481 23.04 6.40 -25.10
C PRO A 481 24.33 7.15 -25.37
N ASN A 482 24.35 8.45 -25.15
CA ASN A 482 25.55 9.27 -25.14
C ASN A 482 26.61 8.66 -24.21
N LYS A 483 27.51 7.86 -24.76
CA LYS A 483 28.72 7.38 -24.08
C LYS A 483 29.83 8.40 -24.17
N ASN A 484 29.58 9.68 -24.01
CA ASN A 484 30.61 10.70 -23.85
C ASN A 484 30.06 11.87 -23.03
N ALA A 485 30.01 11.70 -21.72
CA ALA A 485 30.14 12.76 -20.75
C ALA A 485 30.89 12.16 -19.56
N ALA A 486 32.22 12.27 -19.64
CA ALA A 486 33.12 12.06 -18.52
C ALA A 486 33.01 13.24 -17.55
#